data_aa07623040a422bae2e5c9c68aa862ee
#
_entry.id   aa07623040a422bae2e5c9c68aa862ee
#
_cell.length_a   1.000
_cell.length_b   1.000
_cell.length_c   1.000
_cell.angle_alpha   90.00
_cell.angle_beta   90.00
_cell.angle_gamma   90.00
#
_symmetry.space_group_name_H-M   'P 1'
#
loop_
_entity.id
_entity.type
_entity.pdbx_description
1 polymer ?
#
loop_
_entity_poly.entity_id
_entity_poly.type
_entity_poly.pdbx_seq_one_letter_code
_entity_poly.pdbx_strand_id
1 'polypeptide(L)'
;RFTPIMSEHMSPRPTWKGYLKVSLVTIPVKVFPATESAAALSFNQLHAECQTRIQQKRWCPHCEREVSNAELAKGYEFEKGRYVVVSEEDIEKVRVESTRVIDLSQFTDDTSIDPIYVDRAYYLAPDGPMAAEAFAVMREGMAGKAGIGKMALYGREYLVAVRPQKKGLVMYTLHHDAEIRSIDQIEELNSVPSKVKPEEMKLAKQVIGT
;
A
#
# COMPACT_ATOMS: atom_id res chain seq x y z
N ARG A 1 -9.89 18.94 -33.01
CA ARG A 1 -8.84 17.88 -33.05
C ARG A 1 -8.05 18.01 -31.76
N PHE A 2 -8.34 17.17 -30.80
CA PHE A 2 -7.50 17.04 -29.59
C PHE A 2 -6.28 16.19 -29.97
N THR A 3 -5.12 16.78 -30.01
CA THR A 3 -3.86 16.08 -30.10
C THR A 3 -3.59 15.47 -28.71
N PRO A 4 -3.42 14.15 -28.55
CA PRO A 4 -3.03 13.59 -27.28
C PRO A 4 -1.62 14.09 -26.97
N ILE A 5 -1.45 14.76 -25.83
CA ILE A 5 -0.14 15.09 -25.29
C ILE A 5 0.49 13.74 -24.91
N MET A 6 1.45 13.30 -25.72
CA MET A 6 2.34 12.19 -25.36
C MET A 6 3.09 12.64 -24.11
N SER A 7 2.72 12.11 -22.95
CA SER A 7 3.50 12.26 -21.74
C SER A 7 4.86 11.60 -21.98
N GLU A 8 5.92 12.40 -22.03
CA GLU A 8 7.28 11.88 -21.90
C GLU A 8 7.31 11.02 -20.63
N HIS A 9 7.59 9.75 -20.77
CA HIS A 9 7.75 8.83 -19.66
C HIS A 9 9.00 9.23 -18.87
N MET A 10 8.84 10.20 -17.98
CA MET A 10 9.85 10.45 -16.96
C MET A 10 9.98 9.19 -16.11
N SER A 11 11.21 8.68 -16.00
CA SER A 11 11.50 7.55 -15.10
C SER A 11 10.94 7.83 -13.71
N PRO A 12 10.17 6.90 -13.12
CA PRO A 12 9.59 7.09 -11.80
C PRO A 12 10.70 7.37 -10.78
N ARG A 13 10.44 8.31 -9.87
CA ARG A 13 11.38 8.61 -8.78
C ARG A 13 11.19 7.57 -7.67
N PRO A 14 12.30 7.05 -7.08
CA PRO A 14 12.18 6.15 -5.95
C PRO A 14 11.58 6.89 -4.75
N THR A 15 10.60 6.28 -4.11
CA THR A 15 9.99 6.80 -2.88
C THR A 15 10.77 6.41 -1.63
N TRP A 16 11.60 5.38 -1.74
CA TRP A 16 12.40 4.88 -0.63
C TRP A 16 13.68 4.20 -1.15
N LYS A 17 14.73 4.25 -0.33
CA LYS A 17 16.00 3.57 -0.55
C LYS A 17 16.43 2.88 0.73
N GLY A 18 16.97 1.67 0.58
CA GLY A 18 17.45 0.89 1.72
C GLY A 18 17.97 -0.45 1.26
N TYR A 19 17.72 -1.48 2.03
CA TYR A 19 18.29 -2.80 1.83
C TYR A 19 17.22 -3.87 1.81
N LEU A 20 17.34 -4.82 0.87
CA LEU A 20 16.63 -6.09 0.89
C LEU A 20 17.52 -7.09 1.61
N LYS A 21 17.05 -7.64 2.72
CA LYS A 21 17.77 -8.61 3.54
C LYS A 21 17.07 -9.96 3.48
N VAL A 22 17.84 -10.99 3.22
CA VAL A 22 17.44 -12.39 3.29
C VAL A 22 18.53 -13.15 4.06
N SER A 23 18.22 -13.53 5.29
CA SER A 23 19.22 -14.15 6.18
C SER A 23 20.47 -13.27 6.33
N LEU A 24 21.62 -13.72 5.86
CA LEU A 24 22.89 -13.01 5.91
C LEU A 24 23.17 -12.13 4.68
N VAL A 25 22.36 -12.26 3.63
CA VAL A 25 22.55 -11.50 2.39
C VAL A 25 21.78 -10.19 2.47
N THR A 26 22.47 -9.09 2.21
CA THR A 26 21.89 -7.73 2.22
C THR A 26 22.21 -7.04 0.91
N ILE A 27 21.20 -6.59 0.18
CA ILE A 27 21.31 -6.01 -1.17
C ILE A 27 20.75 -4.59 -1.14
N PRO A 28 21.50 -3.56 -1.54
CA PRO A 28 20.99 -2.20 -1.68
C PRO A 28 19.90 -2.13 -2.75
N VAL A 29 18.74 -1.56 -2.41
CA VAL A 29 17.59 -1.48 -3.32
C VAL A 29 16.91 -0.11 -3.27
N LYS A 30 16.24 0.21 -4.37
CA LYS A 30 15.30 1.33 -4.52
C LYS A 30 13.89 0.81 -4.65
N VAL A 31 12.95 1.48 -4.01
CA VAL A 31 11.52 1.18 -4.06
C VAL A 31 10.81 2.25 -4.87
N PHE A 32 10.01 1.84 -5.83
CA PHE A 32 9.23 2.69 -6.72
C PHE A 32 7.75 2.32 -6.61
N PRO A 33 6.82 3.27 -6.59
CA PRO A 33 5.39 2.95 -6.69
C PRO A 33 5.14 2.19 -7.99
N ALA A 34 4.37 1.10 -7.94
CA ALA A 34 3.97 0.35 -9.13
C ALA A 34 2.75 0.97 -9.81
N THR A 35 2.02 1.85 -9.11
CA THR A 35 0.85 2.55 -9.60
C THR A 35 1.10 4.05 -9.61
N GLU A 36 0.61 4.74 -10.61
CA GLU A 36 0.70 6.19 -10.73
C GLU A 36 -0.67 6.82 -10.42
N SER A 37 -0.74 7.55 -9.29
CA SER A 37 -1.96 8.28 -8.90
C SER A 37 -2.22 9.50 -9.79
N ALA A 38 -1.19 9.98 -10.50
CA ALA A 38 -1.28 11.17 -11.36
C ALA A 38 -2.14 10.95 -12.62
N ALA A 39 -2.46 9.69 -12.97
CA ALA A 39 -3.40 9.38 -14.05
C ALA A 39 -4.87 9.67 -13.68
N ALA A 40 -5.18 9.87 -12.40
CA ALA A 40 -6.50 10.28 -11.97
C ALA A 40 -6.67 11.81 -12.19
N LEU A 41 -7.71 12.18 -12.93
CA LEU A 41 -8.09 13.59 -13.07
C LEU A 41 -8.39 14.17 -11.69
N SER A 42 -7.59 15.15 -11.27
CA SER A 42 -7.81 15.88 -10.03
C SER A 42 -8.45 17.24 -10.32
N PHE A 43 -9.55 17.53 -9.63
CA PHE A 43 -10.24 18.82 -9.75
C PHE A 43 -9.98 19.64 -8.49
N ASN A 44 -9.66 20.92 -8.67
CA ASN A 44 -9.62 21.87 -7.57
C ASN A 44 -11.03 22.41 -7.32
N GLN A 45 -11.39 22.58 -6.05
CA GLN A 45 -12.61 23.27 -5.69
C GLN A 45 -12.44 24.78 -5.90
N LEU A 46 -13.34 25.36 -6.69
CA LEU A 46 -13.37 26.78 -6.99
C LEU A 46 -14.67 27.38 -6.47
N HIS A 47 -14.62 28.67 -6.09
CA HIS A 47 -15.84 29.44 -5.83
C HIS A 47 -16.58 29.67 -7.16
N ALA A 48 -17.87 29.36 -7.21
CA ALA A 48 -18.63 29.33 -8.46
C ALA A 48 -18.67 30.69 -9.18
N GLU A 49 -18.78 31.81 -8.44
CA GLU A 49 -18.90 33.13 -8.99
C GLU A 49 -17.56 33.71 -9.49
N CYS A 50 -16.50 33.62 -8.66
CA CYS A 50 -15.22 34.24 -8.96
C CYS A 50 -14.15 33.29 -9.48
N GLN A 51 -14.43 31.99 -9.55
CA GLN A 51 -13.54 30.90 -10.00
C GLN A 51 -12.19 30.83 -9.26
N THR A 52 -12.13 31.45 -8.08
CA THR A 52 -10.93 31.39 -7.23
C THR A 52 -10.88 30.08 -6.47
N ARG A 53 -9.69 29.51 -6.31
CA ARG A 53 -9.48 28.28 -5.55
C ARG A 53 -9.87 28.46 -4.08
N ILE A 54 -10.71 27.56 -3.57
CA ILE A 54 -11.12 27.54 -2.16
C ILE A 54 -9.93 27.18 -1.28
N GLN A 55 -9.78 27.91 -0.18
CA GLN A 55 -8.87 27.57 0.92
C GLN A 55 -9.65 26.95 2.07
N GLN A 56 -9.14 25.84 2.61
CA GLN A 56 -9.72 25.22 3.79
C GLN A 56 -9.08 25.81 5.04
N LYS A 57 -9.91 26.40 5.90
CA LYS A 57 -9.51 26.94 7.19
C LYS A 57 -9.91 25.99 8.30
N ARG A 58 -9.05 25.84 9.29
CA ARG A 58 -9.34 25.03 10.47
C ARG A 58 -10.06 25.91 11.49
N TRP A 59 -11.25 25.50 11.87
CA TRP A 59 -12.10 26.23 12.78
C TRP A 59 -12.28 25.47 14.08
N CYS A 60 -12.07 26.10 15.25
CA CYS A 60 -12.41 25.56 16.54
C CYS A 60 -13.84 26.01 16.92
N PRO A 61 -14.81 25.07 17.01
CA PRO A 61 -16.18 25.45 17.31
C PRO A 61 -16.39 25.94 18.75
N HIS A 62 -15.54 25.54 19.68
CA HIS A 62 -15.59 25.97 21.07
C HIS A 62 -15.03 27.38 21.26
N CYS A 63 -13.91 27.69 20.59
CA CYS A 63 -13.28 29.02 20.67
C CYS A 63 -13.80 30.00 19.63
N GLU A 64 -14.67 29.55 18.71
CA GLU A 64 -15.26 30.33 17.63
C GLU A 64 -14.23 31.14 16.82
N ARG A 65 -13.06 30.50 16.53
CA ARG A 65 -11.99 31.13 15.75
C ARG A 65 -11.23 30.14 14.87
N GLU A 66 -10.54 30.69 13.90
CA GLU A 66 -9.55 29.96 13.12
C GLU A 66 -8.33 29.59 13.99
N VAL A 67 -7.83 28.35 13.83
CA VAL A 67 -6.65 27.84 14.56
C VAL A 67 -5.53 27.50 13.58
N SER A 68 -4.32 27.88 13.96
CA SER A 68 -3.11 27.58 13.18
C SER A 68 -2.66 26.14 13.38
N ASN A 69 -1.77 25.64 12.49
CA ASN A 69 -1.20 24.31 12.61
C ASN A 69 -0.44 24.08 13.92
N ALA A 70 0.18 25.13 14.46
CA ALA A 70 0.95 25.08 15.71
C ALA A 70 0.06 24.91 16.95
N GLU A 71 -1.22 25.25 16.85
CA GLU A 71 -2.20 25.13 17.94
C GLU A 71 -2.91 23.77 17.93
N LEU A 72 -2.60 22.90 16.96
CA LEU A 72 -3.25 21.58 16.88
C LEU A 72 -2.51 20.56 17.72
N ALA A 73 -3.27 19.81 18.52
CA ALA A 73 -2.79 18.63 19.22
C ALA A 73 -3.40 17.37 18.60
N LYS A 74 -2.70 16.24 18.72
CA LYS A 74 -3.23 14.93 18.34
C LYS A 74 -3.98 14.35 19.54
N GLY A 75 -5.22 13.90 19.33
CA GLY A 75 -6.03 13.26 20.36
C GLY A 75 -6.46 11.88 19.92
N TYR A 76 -6.32 10.89 20.83
CA TYR A 76 -6.89 9.56 20.65
C TYR A 76 -8.25 9.50 21.35
N GLU A 77 -9.31 9.23 20.61
CA GLU A 77 -10.65 9.04 21.17
C GLU A 77 -10.78 7.63 21.74
N PHE A 78 -10.82 7.54 23.07
CA PHE A 78 -10.95 6.25 23.76
C PHE A 78 -12.41 5.95 24.16
N GLU A 79 -13.24 6.98 24.22
CA GLU A 79 -14.68 6.89 24.43
C GLU A 79 -15.33 8.05 23.67
N LYS A 80 -16.56 7.90 23.18
CA LYS A 80 -17.25 8.91 22.37
C LYS A 80 -17.21 10.30 23.01
N GLY A 81 -16.55 11.24 22.35
CA GLY A 81 -16.35 12.62 22.81
C GLY A 81 -15.26 12.80 23.88
N ARG A 82 -14.53 11.74 24.27
CA ARG A 82 -13.43 11.81 25.25
C ARG A 82 -12.09 11.48 24.60
N TYR A 83 -11.16 12.41 24.73
CA TYR A 83 -9.86 12.34 24.05
C TYR A 83 -8.71 12.34 25.06
N VAL A 84 -7.71 11.53 24.82
CA VAL A 84 -6.38 11.66 25.42
C VAL A 84 -5.50 12.39 24.42
N VAL A 85 -4.89 13.50 24.86
CA VAL A 85 -3.91 14.22 24.05
C VAL A 85 -2.63 13.42 24.00
N VAL A 86 -2.16 13.13 22.79
CA VAL A 86 -0.91 12.41 22.52
C VAL A 86 0.13 13.42 22.07
N SER A 87 1.21 13.53 22.82
CA SER A 87 2.33 14.41 22.47
C SER A 87 3.17 13.86 21.31
N GLU A 88 3.89 14.73 20.62
CA GLU A 88 4.87 14.28 19.61
C GLU A 88 5.95 13.39 20.25
N GLU A 89 6.33 13.66 21.52
CA GLU A 89 7.29 12.84 22.25
C GLU A 89 6.77 11.42 22.51
N ASP A 90 5.48 11.26 22.78
CA ASP A 90 4.87 9.95 22.99
C ASP A 90 4.82 9.17 21.69
N ILE A 91 4.52 9.86 20.58
CA ILE A 91 4.55 9.24 19.24
C ILE A 91 5.97 8.82 18.89
N GLU A 92 6.97 9.64 19.18
CA GLU A 92 8.38 9.33 18.87
C GLU A 92 8.89 8.12 19.68
N LYS A 93 8.47 7.96 20.95
CA LYS A 93 8.82 6.79 21.78
C LYS A 93 8.31 5.46 21.20
N VAL A 94 7.16 5.46 20.54
CA VAL A 94 6.57 4.26 19.94
C VAL A 94 6.87 4.13 18.45
N ARG A 95 7.56 5.13 17.89
CA ARG A 95 7.94 5.13 16.49
C ARG A 95 8.96 4.03 16.23
N VAL A 96 8.62 3.13 15.33
CA VAL A 96 9.54 2.10 14.88
C VAL A 96 10.72 2.79 14.20
N GLU A 97 11.95 2.56 14.72
CA GLU A 97 13.15 3.04 14.06
C GLU A 97 13.15 2.56 12.60
N SER A 98 13.27 3.50 11.68
CA SER A 98 13.34 3.15 10.26
C SER A 98 14.68 2.50 9.97
N THR A 99 14.76 1.19 10.12
CA THR A 99 15.97 0.39 9.86
C THR A 99 16.39 0.45 8.41
N ARG A 100 15.57 1.02 7.52
CA ARG A 100 15.75 1.02 6.07
C ARG A 100 16.06 -0.37 5.50
N VAL A 101 15.47 -1.40 6.11
CA VAL A 101 15.65 -2.79 5.71
C VAL A 101 14.27 -3.39 5.42
N ILE A 102 14.18 -4.08 4.30
CA ILE A 102 13.11 -5.03 3.99
C ILE A 102 13.65 -6.39 4.42
N ASP A 103 13.23 -6.90 5.58
CA ASP A 103 13.73 -8.15 6.15
C ASP A 103 12.79 -9.30 5.81
N LEU A 104 13.20 -10.16 4.87
CA LEU A 104 12.43 -11.34 4.47
C LEU A 104 12.85 -12.52 5.35
N SER A 105 11.91 -12.99 6.16
CA SER A 105 12.13 -14.07 7.14
C SER A 105 11.56 -15.41 6.72
N GLN A 106 10.60 -15.43 5.79
CA GLN A 106 9.90 -16.65 5.36
C GLN A 106 9.70 -16.65 3.84
N PHE A 107 9.53 -17.85 3.27
CA PHE A 107 9.21 -18.02 1.85
C PHE A 107 8.04 -18.98 1.69
N THR A 108 7.12 -18.63 0.80
CA THR A 108 5.96 -19.45 0.42
C THR A 108 5.84 -19.51 -1.11
N ASP A 109 4.93 -20.32 -1.62
CA ASP A 109 4.60 -20.27 -3.05
C ASP A 109 3.95 -18.93 -3.38
N ASP A 110 4.30 -18.34 -4.52
CA ASP A 110 3.83 -17.01 -4.92
C ASP A 110 2.30 -16.96 -5.14
N THR A 111 1.69 -18.10 -5.42
CA THR A 111 0.24 -18.29 -5.56
C THR A 111 -0.50 -18.45 -4.24
N SER A 112 0.21 -18.61 -3.11
CA SER A 112 -0.41 -18.84 -1.79
C SER A 112 -0.91 -17.55 -1.12
N ILE A 113 -0.54 -16.38 -1.65
CA ILE A 113 -0.96 -15.11 -1.09
C ILE A 113 -2.31 -14.73 -1.68
N ASP A 114 -3.35 -14.72 -0.84
CA ASP A 114 -4.66 -14.27 -1.27
C ASP A 114 -4.62 -12.76 -1.59
N PRO A 115 -5.09 -12.34 -2.77
CA PRO A 115 -5.14 -10.93 -3.17
C PRO A 115 -5.87 -10.00 -2.18
N ILE A 116 -6.75 -10.53 -1.33
CA ILE A 116 -7.48 -9.76 -0.33
C ILE A 116 -6.55 -9.07 0.68
N TYR A 117 -5.37 -9.65 0.91
CA TYR A 117 -4.37 -9.08 1.81
C TYR A 117 -3.54 -7.96 1.19
N VAL A 118 -3.59 -7.78 -0.14
CA VAL A 118 -2.74 -6.80 -0.84
C VAL A 118 -3.30 -5.39 -0.69
N ASP A 119 -2.50 -4.48 -0.08
CA ASP A 119 -2.82 -3.05 -0.01
C ASP A 119 -2.21 -2.28 -1.19
N ARG A 120 -0.87 -2.25 -1.30
CA ARG A 120 -0.16 -1.48 -2.32
C ARG A 120 0.95 -2.26 -2.96
N ALA A 121 1.19 -1.97 -4.23
CA ALA A 121 2.27 -2.57 -5.01
C ALA A 121 3.42 -1.58 -5.24
N TYR A 122 4.64 -2.10 -5.16
CA TYR A 122 5.88 -1.38 -5.41
C TYR A 122 6.83 -2.22 -6.26
N TYR A 123 7.64 -1.58 -7.07
CA TYR A 123 8.76 -2.24 -7.74
C TYR A 123 10.05 -2.04 -6.96
N LEU A 124 10.88 -3.09 -6.89
CA LEU A 124 12.22 -3.05 -6.35
C LEU A 124 13.22 -3.18 -7.49
N ALA A 125 14.21 -2.30 -7.45
CA ALA A 125 15.36 -2.34 -8.35
C ALA A 125 16.66 -2.20 -7.54
N PRO A 126 17.80 -2.71 -8.03
CA PRO A 126 19.07 -2.57 -7.35
C PRO A 126 19.52 -1.09 -7.28
N ASP A 127 20.13 -0.69 -6.17
CA ASP A 127 20.72 0.64 -6.03
C ASP A 127 22.20 0.62 -6.46
N GLY A 128 22.41 0.82 -7.73
CA GLY A 128 23.73 0.89 -8.36
C GLY A 128 24.24 -0.43 -8.95
N PRO A 129 25.32 -0.35 -9.74
CA PRO A 129 25.84 -1.49 -10.51
C PRO A 129 26.32 -2.66 -9.64
N MET A 130 26.93 -2.37 -8.49
CA MET A 130 27.45 -3.40 -7.58
C MET A 130 26.32 -4.25 -6.95
N ALA A 131 25.13 -3.69 -6.80
CA ALA A 131 23.98 -4.44 -6.28
C ALA A 131 23.31 -5.32 -7.35
N ALA A 132 23.53 -5.04 -8.64
CA ALA A 132 22.79 -5.64 -9.73
C ALA A 132 22.98 -7.16 -9.85
N GLU A 133 24.20 -7.65 -9.64
CA GLU A 133 24.51 -9.08 -9.73
C GLU A 133 23.87 -9.86 -8.58
N ALA A 134 24.05 -9.41 -7.33
CA ALA A 134 23.43 -10.03 -6.16
C ALA A 134 21.91 -9.98 -6.23
N PHE A 135 21.35 -8.88 -6.75
CA PHE A 135 19.91 -8.74 -6.99
C PHE A 135 19.40 -9.74 -8.03
N ALA A 136 20.13 -9.96 -9.12
CA ALA A 136 19.75 -10.92 -10.14
C ALA A 136 19.76 -12.35 -9.59
N VAL A 137 20.79 -12.73 -8.83
CA VAL A 137 20.87 -14.04 -8.17
C VAL A 137 19.69 -14.25 -7.22
N MET A 138 19.38 -13.24 -6.39
CA MET A 138 18.25 -13.30 -5.46
C MET A 138 16.93 -13.48 -6.22
N ARG A 139 16.68 -12.70 -7.26
CA ARG A 139 15.49 -12.80 -8.09
C ARG A 139 15.32 -14.20 -8.69
N GLU A 140 16.37 -14.77 -9.26
CA GLU A 140 16.33 -16.12 -9.83
C GLU A 140 16.08 -17.18 -8.75
N GLY A 141 16.75 -17.05 -7.60
CA GLY A 141 16.55 -17.97 -6.47
C GLY A 141 15.14 -17.96 -5.90
N MET A 142 14.41 -16.87 -6.09
CA MET A 142 13.03 -16.71 -5.67
C MET A 142 12.00 -17.15 -6.73
N ALA A 143 12.41 -17.78 -7.84
CA ALA A 143 11.47 -18.17 -8.90
C ALA A 143 10.32 -19.05 -8.36
N GLY A 144 9.06 -18.65 -8.61
CA GLY A 144 7.85 -19.31 -8.10
C GLY A 144 7.60 -19.16 -6.60
N LYS A 145 8.40 -18.35 -5.91
CA LYS A 145 8.27 -18.09 -4.46
C LYS A 145 8.04 -16.61 -4.19
N ALA A 146 7.37 -16.36 -3.07
CA ALA A 146 7.25 -15.05 -2.45
C ALA A 146 7.95 -15.05 -1.08
N GLY A 147 8.82 -14.07 -0.86
CA GLY A 147 9.43 -13.81 0.45
C GLY A 147 8.48 -12.95 1.29
N ILE A 148 8.16 -13.41 2.48
CA ILE A 148 7.33 -12.69 3.46
C ILE A 148 8.25 -12.07 4.49
N GLY A 149 7.98 -10.83 4.84
CA GLY A 149 8.81 -10.11 5.80
C GLY A 149 8.19 -8.81 6.28
N LYS A 150 9.03 -7.96 6.81
CA LYS A 150 8.65 -6.68 7.39
C LYS A 150 9.49 -5.54 6.83
N MET A 151 8.89 -4.37 6.78
CA MET A 151 9.52 -3.14 6.33
C MET A 151 9.04 -1.96 7.17
N ALA A 152 9.96 -1.14 7.64
CA ALA A 152 9.60 0.15 8.24
C ALA A 152 9.57 1.25 7.17
N LEU A 153 8.40 1.86 6.97
CA LEU A 153 8.18 2.93 6.01
C LEU A 153 7.38 4.05 6.68
N TYR A 154 7.87 5.29 6.57
CA TYR A 154 7.21 6.46 7.17
C TYR A 154 6.89 6.32 8.66
N GLY A 155 7.77 5.63 9.43
CA GLY A 155 7.60 5.45 10.87
C GLY A 155 6.57 4.38 11.26
N ARG A 156 6.14 3.55 10.32
CA ARG A 156 5.24 2.40 10.54
C ARG A 156 5.87 1.12 10.02
N GLU A 157 5.63 0.02 10.72
CA GLU A 157 5.97 -1.31 10.24
C GLU A 157 4.85 -1.83 9.34
N TYR A 158 5.24 -2.39 8.20
CA TYR A 158 4.36 -3.05 7.25
C TYR A 158 4.78 -4.49 7.07
N LEU A 159 3.82 -5.38 7.03
CA LEU A 159 4.00 -6.72 6.51
C LEU A 159 4.15 -6.61 4.99
N VAL A 160 5.13 -7.29 4.42
CA VAL A 160 5.40 -7.24 2.98
C VAL A 160 5.57 -8.63 2.38
N ALA A 161 5.15 -8.74 1.11
CA ALA A 161 5.44 -9.88 0.27
C ALA A 161 6.26 -9.43 -0.93
N VAL A 162 7.37 -10.10 -1.21
CA VAL A 162 8.26 -9.79 -2.33
C VAL A 162 8.38 -11.01 -3.23
N ARG A 163 8.15 -10.82 -4.54
CA ARG A 163 8.30 -11.89 -5.53
C ARG A 163 8.94 -11.41 -6.82
N PRO A 164 9.51 -12.31 -7.64
CA PRO A 164 10.06 -11.97 -8.94
C PRO A 164 9.00 -11.40 -9.90
N GLN A 165 9.39 -10.37 -10.65
CA GLN A 165 8.56 -9.79 -11.71
C GLN A 165 9.45 -9.29 -12.85
N LYS A 166 9.45 -10.00 -13.98
CA LYS A 166 10.33 -9.69 -15.13
C LYS A 166 11.79 -9.56 -14.70
N LYS A 167 12.42 -8.40 -14.93
CA LYS A 167 13.82 -8.11 -14.55
C LYS A 167 14.00 -7.56 -13.13
N GLY A 168 12.90 -7.31 -12.40
CA GLY A 168 12.89 -6.75 -11.06
C GLY A 168 12.22 -7.67 -10.04
N LEU A 169 11.91 -7.10 -8.88
CA LEU A 169 11.03 -7.69 -7.90
C LEU A 169 9.82 -6.78 -7.72
N VAL A 170 8.67 -7.36 -7.43
CA VAL A 170 7.51 -6.63 -6.95
C VAL A 170 7.35 -6.88 -5.46
N MET A 171 7.09 -5.83 -4.72
CA MET A 171 6.77 -5.87 -3.30
C MET A 171 5.32 -5.39 -3.11
N TYR A 172 4.58 -6.13 -2.33
CA TYR A 172 3.26 -5.74 -1.87
C TYR A 172 3.32 -5.42 -0.38
N THR A 173 2.71 -4.32 0.04
CA THR A 173 2.32 -4.17 1.45
C THR A 173 1.06 -4.98 1.68
N LEU A 174 0.99 -5.65 2.83
CA LEU A 174 -0.10 -6.54 3.18
C LEU A 174 -0.87 -6.00 4.38
N HIS A 175 -2.19 -6.19 4.37
CA HIS A 175 -3.03 -6.05 5.54
C HIS A 175 -2.76 -7.15 6.56
N HIS A 176 -2.91 -6.84 7.84
CA HIS A 176 -2.97 -7.87 8.87
C HIS A 176 -4.32 -8.58 8.83
N ASP A 177 -4.34 -9.84 9.28
CA ASP A 177 -5.57 -10.64 9.32
C ASP A 177 -6.71 -9.94 10.09
N ALA A 178 -6.37 -9.24 11.17
CA ALA A 178 -7.32 -8.46 11.96
C ALA A 178 -7.96 -7.27 11.21
N GLU A 179 -7.38 -6.83 10.09
CA GLU A 179 -7.90 -5.75 9.24
C GLU A 179 -8.85 -6.29 8.17
N ILE A 180 -8.84 -7.60 7.92
CA ILE A 180 -9.70 -8.25 6.93
C ILE A 180 -11.04 -8.60 7.59
N ARG A 181 -12.13 -8.11 7.02
CA ARG A 181 -13.47 -8.47 7.45
C ARG A 181 -13.82 -9.87 6.96
N SER A 182 -14.37 -10.70 7.84
CA SER A 182 -14.90 -11.99 7.42
C SER A 182 -16.07 -11.80 6.45
N ILE A 183 -16.07 -12.55 5.36
CA ILE A 183 -17.18 -12.60 4.40
C ILE A 183 -18.50 -13.04 5.07
N ASP A 184 -18.42 -13.82 6.15
CA ASP A 184 -19.58 -14.30 6.92
C ASP A 184 -20.34 -13.19 7.66
N GLN A 185 -19.75 -11.98 7.76
CA GLN A 185 -20.41 -10.81 8.34
C GLN A 185 -21.40 -10.14 7.37
N ILE A 186 -21.44 -10.60 6.12
CA ILE A 186 -22.35 -10.07 5.09
C ILE A 186 -23.67 -10.82 5.17
N GLU A 187 -24.70 -10.20 5.75
CA GLU A 187 -26.00 -10.82 6.01
C GLU A 187 -26.68 -11.32 4.73
N GLU A 188 -26.53 -10.62 3.61
CA GLU A 188 -27.11 -10.96 2.32
C GLU A 188 -26.65 -12.34 1.81
N LEU A 189 -25.46 -12.77 2.17
CA LEU A 189 -24.93 -14.08 1.77
C LEU A 189 -25.66 -15.26 2.43
N ASN A 190 -26.33 -15.05 3.54
CA ASN A 190 -27.15 -16.07 4.19
C ASN A 190 -28.35 -16.52 3.30
N SER A 191 -28.76 -15.68 2.36
CA SER A 191 -29.84 -15.98 1.40
C SER A 191 -29.35 -16.72 0.15
N VAL A 192 -28.03 -16.85 -0.06
CA VAL A 192 -27.45 -17.52 -1.24
C VAL A 192 -27.66 -19.04 -1.13
N PRO A 193 -28.35 -19.67 -2.10
CA PRO A 193 -28.58 -21.10 -2.06
C PRO A 193 -27.28 -21.91 -2.11
N SER A 194 -27.12 -22.86 -1.19
CA SER A 194 -25.94 -23.76 -1.16
C SER A 194 -25.94 -24.77 -2.30
N LYS A 195 -27.07 -24.99 -2.97
CA LYS A 195 -27.21 -25.94 -4.08
C LYS A 195 -27.79 -25.23 -5.31
N VAL A 196 -27.17 -25.42 -6.46
CA VAL A 196 -27.60 -24.92 -7.76
C VAL A 196 -28.08 -26.09 -8.63
N LYS A 197 -29.07 -25.86 -9.49
CA LYS A 197 -29.56 -26.88 -10.42
C LYS A 197 -28.48 -27.28 -11.40
N PRO A 198 -28.29 -28.59 -11.67
CA PRO A 198 -27.21 -29.05 -12.57
C PRO A 198 -27.27 -28.46 -13.99
N GLU A 199 -28.47 -28.21 -14.50
CA GLU A 199 -28.67 -27.63 -15.83
C GLU A 199 -28.21 -26.17 -15.88
N GLU A 200 -28.54 -25.36 -14.87
CA GLU A 200 -28.11 -23.99 -14.72
C GLU A 200 -26.58 -23.89 -14.58
N MET A 201 -26.00 -24.82 -13.77
CA MET A 201 -24.55 -24.93 -13.63
C MET A 201 -23.85 -25.25 -14.96
N LYS A 202 -24.44 -26.14 -15.78
CA LYS A 202 -23.90 -26.49 -17.10
C LYS A 202 -23.90 -25.30 -18.05
N LEU A 203 -25.00 -24.54 -18.09
CA LEU A 203 -25.10 -23.31 -18.88
C LEU A 203 -24.09 -22.25 -18.42
N ALA A 204 -23.98 -22.02 -17.11
CA ALA A 204 -23.02 -21.08 -16.57
C ALA A 204 -21.57 -21.44 -16.94
N LYS A 205 -21.19 -22.71 -16.84
CA LYS A 205 -19.85 -23.19 -17.25
C LYS A 205 -19.59 -23.00 -18.75
N GLN A 206 -20.61 -23.14 -19.61
CA GLN A 206 -20.47 -22.90 -21.04
C GLN A 206 -20.22 -21.41 -21.33
N VAL A 207 -20.91 -20.50 -20.64
CA VAL A 207 -20.75 -19.06 -20.82
C VAL A 207 -19.42 -18.57 -20.28
N ILE A 208 -18.97 -19.06 -19.11
CA ILE A 208 -17.72 -18.64 -18.46
C ILE A 208 -16.49 -19.27 -19.17
N GLY A 209 -16.65 -20.44 -19.76
CA GLY A 209 -15.55 -21.19 -20.40
C GLY A 209 -15.29 -20.80 -21.87
N THR A 210 -16.05 -19.82 -22.41
CA THR A 210 -15.80 -19.20 -23.72
C THR A 210 -14.93 -17.98 -23.59
#